data_83cd56490b7fc44d95cbbfb2a4e2a841
#
_entry.id   83cd56490b7fc44d95cbbfb2a4e2a841
#
_cell.length_a   1.000
_cell.length_b   1.000
_cell.length_c   1.000
_cell.angle_alpha   90.00
_cell.angle_beta   90.00
_cell.angle_gamma   90.00
#
_symmetry.space_group_name_H-M   'P 1'
#
loop_
_entity.id
_entity.type
_entity.pdbx_description
1 polymer ?
#
loop_
_entity_poly.entity_id
_entity_poly.type
_entity_poly.pdbx_seq_one_letter_code
_entity_poly.pdbx_strand_id
1 'polypeptide(L)'
;MNGKCERCGADVTKKNLRQWMLRITKYADRLLNDLDKLDWPEKVKKMQTDWIGKSYGAEVDFPVEGKDEKITVYTTRPDTLFGVTFMVIAPEHPLIDKYADKITNMDAIKAYRTECQKKTEFERTQLVKDKTGVKIEGLMGINPMNGKKIPIFIADYVMMGYGTGAIMAVPAHDQRDYDFAKAFGIDIIQVIKGGDISKEAYTGDGEMINSEFLNGFTNKKDSIARMVEEIKKMGVGEAGVQFKMKDWAFNRQRYWGEPIPLVHCPSCGVVAVPYEELPLELPDVKNFEPGEDGESPLAKIDSYVNCKCPKCGGDAKRETDTMPQWAGSSWYFLRYIDPNNDKAFADRKKICLLYTSPSPRD
;
A
#
# COMPACT_ATOMS: atom_id res chain seq x y z
N MET A 1 19.77 5.61 -9.65
CA MET A 1 19.19 4.48 -10.38
C MET A 1 20.15 3.31 -10.30
N ASN A 2 19.71 2.08 -10.47
CA ASN A 2 20.52 0.85 -10.31
C ASN A 2 21.11 0.66 -8.90
N GLY A 3 20.40 1.03 -7.85
CA GLY A 3 20.85 0.85 -6.46
C GLY A 3 22.00 1.74 -6.03
N LYS A 4 22.28 2.83 -6.78
CA LYS A 4 23.34 3.79 -6.45
C LYS A 4 22.80 5.20 -6.25
N CYS A 5 23.42 5.92 -5.31
CA CYS A 5 23.13 7.34 -5.08
C CYS A 5 23.52 8.16 -6.32
N GLU A 6 22.62 9.02 -6.79
CA GLU A 6 22.86 9.88 -7.96
C GLU A 6 23.97 10.92 -7.75
N ARG A 7 24.23 11.29 -6.49
CA ARG A 7 25.24 12.31 -6.15
C ARG A 7 26.62 11.73 -5.93
N CYS A 8 26.74 10.66 -5.15
CA CYS A 8 28.05 10.14 -4.72
C CYS A 8 28.37 8.73 -5.25
N GLY A 9 27.43 8.07 -5.94
CA GLY A 9 27.65 6.72 -6.48
C GLY A 9 27.68 5.59 -5.44
N ALA A 10 27.48 5.89 -4.15
CA ALA A 10 27.42 4.88 -3.10
C ALA A 10 26.22 3.95 -3.29
N ASP A 11 26.36 2.71 -2.85
CA ASP A 11 25.25 1.75 -2.89
C ASP A 11 24.12 2.19 -1.94
N VAL A 12 22.88 2.18 -2.45
CA VAL A 12 21.69 2.53 -1.69
C VAL A 12 20.97 1.25 -1.27
N THR A 13 20.65 1.13 0.01
CA THR A 13 19.90 0.00 0.56
C THR A 13 18.57 0.46 1.11
N LYS A 14 17.56 -0.42 1.04
CA LYS A 14 16.26 -0.18 1.69
C LYS A 14 16.38 -0.52 3.17
N LYS A 15 15.92 0.39 4.04
CA LYS A 15 15.87 0.22 5.49
C LYS A 15 14.42 0.39 5.96
N ASN A 16 13.96 -0.50 6.84
CA ASN A 16 12.69 -0.32 7.52
C ASN A 16 12.86 0.79 8.57
N LEU A 17 12.12 1.87 8.42
CA LEU A 17 12.09 2.97 9.36
C LEU A 17 10.71 3.08 9.99
N ARG A 18 10.68 3.46 11.28
CA ARG A 18 9.43 3.86 11.93
C ARG A 18 8.96 5.16 11.29
N GLN A 19 7.69 5.18 10.85
CA GLN A 19 7.11 6.32 10.14
C GLN A 19 5.85 6.82 10.83
N TRP A 20 5.66 8.14 10.82
CA TRP A 20 4.38 8.75 11.13
C TRP A 20 3.49 8.69 9.90
N MET A 21 2.29 8.14 10.05
CA MET A 21 1.33 8.01 8.97
C MET A 21 0.08 8.86 9.27
N LEU A 22 -0.28 9.74 8.34
CA LEU A 22 -1.60 10.37 8.36
C LEU A 22 -2.59 9.44 7.66
N ARG A 23 -3.64 9.04 8.38
CA ARG A 23 -4.69 8.14 7.86
C ARG A 23 -5.64 8.87 6.93
N ILE A 24 -5.11 9.34 5.79
CA ILE A 24 -5.92 10.03 4.78
C ILE A 24 -6.96 9.10 4.14
N THR A 25 -6.69 7.79 4.09
CA THR A 25 -7.64 6.78 3.60
C THR A 25 -8.95 6.77 4.39
N LYS A 26 -8.93 7.18 5.68
CA LYS A 26 -10.15 7.30 6.50
C LYS A 26 -11.15 8.31 5.92
N TYR A 27 -10.69 9.24 5.10
CA TYR A 27 -11.51 10.26 4.47
C TYR A 27 -11.89 9.92 3.03
N ALA A 28 -11.44 8.79 2.48
CA ALA A 28 -11.61 8.42 1.09
C ALA A 28 -13.10 8.44 0.64
N ASP A 29 -13.97 7.77 1.40
CA ASP A 29 -15.41 7.74 1.09
C ASP A 29 -16.05 9.12 1.17
N ARG A 30 -15.68 9.91 2.20
CA ARG A 30 -16.18 11.27 2.35
C ARG A 30 -15.73 12.17 1.20
N LEU A 31 -14.45 12.08 0.81
CA LEU A 31 -13.93 12.85 -0.32
C LEU A 31 -14.67 12.51 -1.62
N LEU A 32 -14.94 11.23 -1.90
CA LEU A 32 -15.69 10.80 -3.06
C LEU A 32 -17.14 11.34 -3.04
N ASN A 33 -17.83 11.20 -1.91
CA ASN A 33 -19.23 11.64 -1.77
C ASN A 33 -19.36 13.18 -1.83
N ASP A 34 -18.35 13.91 -1.38
CA ASP A 34 -18.38 15.37 -1.38
C ASP A 34 -18.05 15.96 -2.77
N LEU A 35 -17.43 15.20 -3.70
CA LEU A 35 -17.20 15.65 -5.08
C LEU A 35 -18.49 16.02 -5.81
N ASP A 36 -19.57 15.30 -5.56
CA ASP A 36 -20.87 15.56 -6.20
C ASP A 36 -21.48 16.91 -5.79
N LYS A 37 -21.08 17.43 -4.63
CA LYS A 37 -21.55 18.73 -4.08
C LYS A 37 -20.78 19.92 -4.64
N LEU A 38 -19.66 19.67 -5.32
CA LEU A 38 -18.79 20.74 -5.83
C LEU A 38 -19.16 21.10 -7.26
N ASP A 39 -19.15 22.40 -7.56
CA ASP A 39 -19.29 22.92 -8.92
C ASP A 39 -17.92 22.95 -9.61
N TRP A 40 -17.30 21.77 -9.72
CA TRP A 40 -16.02 21.59 -10.39
C TRP A 40 -16.17 20.98 -11.78
N PRO A 41 -15.25 21.25 -12.70
CA PRO A 41 -15.21 20.58 -13.99
C PRO A 41 -15.17 19.05 -13.83
N GLU A 42 -15.95 18.34 -14.65
CA GLU A 42 -16.04 16.88 -14.61
C GLU A 42 -14.68 16.18 -14.75
N LYS A 43 -13.76 16.77 -15.52
CA LYS A 43 -12.39 16.29 -15.66
C LYS A 43 -11.67 16.25 -14.30
N VAL A 44 -11.82 17.30 -13.50
CA VAL A 44 -11.19 17.40 -12.17
C VAL A 44 -11.80 16.39 -11.21
N LYS A 45 -13.16 16.29 -11.17
CA LYS A 45 -13.84 15.27 -10.36
C LYS A 45 -13.38 13.86 -10.72
N LYS A 46 -13.27 13.57 -12.02
CA LYS A 46 -12.78 12.28 -12.49
C LYS A 46 -11.34 12.01 -12.04
N MET A 47 -10.44 12.99 -12.15
CA MET A 47 -9.05 12.85 -11.70
C MET A 47 -8.98 12.55 -10.20
N GLN A 48 -9.79 13.22 -9.37
CA GLN A 48 -9.88 12.97 -7.93
C GLN A 48 -10.40 11.55 -7.65
N THR A 49 -11.47 11.13 -8.32
CA THR A 49 -12.04 9.80 -8.20
C THR A 49 -11.04 8.71 -8.58
N ASP A 50 -10.34 8.88 -9.71
CA ASP A 50 -9.35 7.93 -10.21
C ASP A 50 -8.10 7.87 -9.29
N TRP A 51 -7.75 8.98 -8.64
CA TRP A 51 -6.65 9.06 -7.67
C TRP A 51 -7.00 8.35 -6.36
N ILE A 52 -8.21 8.55 -5.84
CA ILE A 52 -8.70 7.84 -4.66
C ILE A 52 -8.85 6.35 -4.99
N GLY A 53 -9.38 6.04 -6.18
CA GLY A 53 -9.40 4.71 -6.76
C GLY A 53 -10.09 3.67 -5.87
N LYS A 54 -11.33 3.95 -5.44
CA LYS A 54 -12.15 3.00 -4.69
C LYS A 54 -12.48 1.78 -5.55
N SER A 55 -12.19 0.60 -5.05
CA SER A 55 -12.51 -0.68 -5.69
C SER A 55 -13.28 -1.59 -4.76
N TYR A 56 -14.25 -2.29 -5.31
CA TYR A 56 -15.06 -3.30 -4.63
C TYR A 56 -14.58 -4.69 -5.06
N GLY A 57 -14.46 -5.59 -4.10
CA GLY A 57 -13.99 -6.94 -4.35
C GLY A 57 -14.27 -7.86 -3.16
N ALA A 58 -13.40 -8.84 -2.99
CA ALA A 58 -13.41 -9.73 -1.85
C ALA A 58 -11.99 -9.98 -1.33
N GLU A 59 -11.87 -10.14 -0.03
CA GLU A 59 -10.74 -10.78 0.60
C GLU A 59 -11.01 -12.27 0.68
N VAL A 60 -10.06 -13.08 0.22
CA VAL A 60 -10.20 -14.54 0.12
C VAL A 60 -8.99 -15.19 0.75
N ASP A 61 -9.24 -16.13 1.64
CA ASP A 61 -8.24 -16.89 2.36
C ASP A 61 -7.92 -18.20 1.63
N PHE A 62 -6.66 -18.37 1.28
CA PHE A 62 -6.10 -19.58 0.68
C PHE A 62 -5.33 -20.33 1.77
N PRO A 63 -5.82 -21.47 2.26
CA PRO A 63 -5.07 -22.27 3.22
C PRO A 63 -3.74 -22.73 2.65
N VAL A 64 -2.70 -22.79 3.49
CA VAL A 64 -1.41 -23.39 3.13
C VAL A 64 -1.44 -24.86 3.48
N GLU A 65 -1.12 -25.73 2.51
CA GLU A 65 -1.19 -27.18 2.67
C GLU A 65 -0.43 -27.68 3.90
N GLY A 66 -1.12 -28.44 4.75
CA GLY A 66 -0.53 -29.05 5.95
C GLY A 66 -0.01 -28.08 7.00
N LYS A 67 -0.48 -26.83 6.95
CA LYS A 67 -0.14 -25.77 7.92
C LYS A 67 -1.40 -25.14 8.51
N ASP A 68 -1.30 -24.70 9.76
CA ASP A 68 -2.29 -23.81 10.36
C ASP A 68 -1.99 -22.37 9.97
N GLU A 69 -2.10 -22.09 8.66
CA GLU A 69 -1.78 -20.81 8.05
C GLU A 69 -2.62 -20.60 6.80
N LYS A 70 -2.91 -19.34 6.49
CA LYS A 70 -3.62 -18.92 5.29
C LYS A 70 -2.94 -17.72 4.65
N ILE A 71 -3.08 -17.61 3.35
CA ILE A 71 -2.66 -16.44 2.56
C ILE A 71 -3.94 -15.73 2.15
N THR A 72 -4.16 -14.53 2.69
CA THR A 72 -5.30 -13.70 2.30
C THR A 72 -4.94 -12.90 1.06
N VAL A 73 -5.78 -12.93 0.04
CA VAL A 73 -5.66 -12.10 -1.16
C VAL A 73 -6.87 -11.19 -1.30
N TYR A 74 -6.66 -10.00 -1.86
CA TYR A 74 -7.76 -9.14 -2.29
C TYR A 74 -7.92 -9.25 -3.81
N THR A 75 -9.15 -9.44 -4.27
CA THR A 75 -9.45 -9.48 -5.69
C THR A 75 -10.73 -8.71 -6.03
N THR A 76 -10.73 -8.00 -7.16
CA THR A 76 -11.92 -7.37 -7.73
C THR A 76 -12.72 -8.35 -8.61
N ARG A 77 -12.17 -9.55 -8.85
CA ARG A 77 -12.75 -10.60 -9.68
C ARG A 77 -12.88 -11.94 -8.92
N PRO A 78 -13.58 -11.98 -7.78
CA PRO A 78 -13.79 -13.24 -7.05
C PRO A 78 -14.52 -14.30 -7.89
N ASP A 79 -15.33 -13.89 -8.84
CA ASP A 79 -16.01 -14.76 -9.79
C ASP A 79 -15.07 -15.69 -10.57
N THR A 80 -13.78 -15.34 -10.72
CA THR A 80 -12.80 -16.14 -11.43
C THR A 80 -12.00 -17.12 -10.56
N LEU A 81 -12.36 -17.31 -9.29
CA LEU A 81 -11.65 -18.16 -8.33
C LEU A 81 -11.43 -19.61 -8.81
N PHE A 82 -12.37 -20.18 -9.55
CA PHE A 82 -12.23 -21.52 -10.11
C PHE A 82 -11.12 -21.63 -11.16
N GLY A 83 -10.71 -20.51 -11.76
CA GLY A 83 -9.62 -20.39 -12.72
C GLY A 83 -8.24 -20.11 -12.12
N VAL A 84 -8.14 -20.02 -10.79
CA VAL A 84 -6.85 -19.79 -10.11
C VAL A 84 -5.98 -21.03 -10.21
N THR A 85 -4.80 -20.89 -10.81
CA THR A 85 -3.84 -21.97 -11.00
C THR A 85 -2.53 -21.81 -10.27
N PHE A 86 -2.23 -20.61 -9.78
CA PHE A 86 -1.09 -20.33 -8.91
C PHE A 86 -1.33 -19.08 -8.05
N MET A 87 -0.46 -18.89 -7.08
CA MET A 87 -0.41 -17.68 -6.26
C MET A 87 0.96 -17.03 -6.39
N VAL A 88 0.99 -15.72 -6.22
CA VAL A 88 2.24 -14.97 -6.13
C VAL A 88 2.23 -14.12 -4.88
N ILE A 89 3.31 -14.21 -4.10
CA ILE A 89 3.52 -13.38 -2.92
C ILE A 89 4.72 -12.46 -3.12
N ALA A 90 4.73 -11.35 -2.39
CA ALA A 90 5.85 -10.43 -2.40
C ALA A 90 7.15 -11.13 -1.92
N PRO A 91 8.32 -10.81 -2.48
CA PRO A 91 9.58 -11.37 -2.00
C PRO A 91 9.83 -11.13 -0.51
N GLU A 92 9.26 -10.06 0.05
CA GLU A 92 9.35 -9.67 1.45
C GLU A 92 8.24 -10.26 2.34
N HIS A 93 7.40 -11.15 1.81
CA HIS A 93 6.25 -11.68 2.55
C HIS A 93 6.70 -12.53 3.77
N PRO A 94 6.11 -12.33 4.97
CA PRO A 94 6.53 -12.99 6.21
C PRO A 94 6.44 -14.52 6.18
N LEU A 95 5.57 -15.08 5.35
CA LEU A 95 5.40 -16.52 5.19
C LEU A 95 6.72 -17.23 4.85
N ILE A 96 7.58 -16.58 4.05
CA ILE A 96 8.87 -17.12 3.61
C ILE A 96 9.79 -17.37 4.81
N ASP A 97 9.90 -16.38 5.67
CA ASP A 97 10.77 -16.45 6.84
C ASP A 97 10.18 -17.37 7.91
N LYS A 98 8.85 -17.40 8.06
CA LYS A 98 8.13 -18.28 9.00
C LYS A 98 8.31 -19.77 8.69
N TYR A 99 8.40 -20.13 7.42
CA TYR A 99 8.53 -21.52 6.96
C TYR A 99 9.86 -21.80 6.26
N ALA A 100 10.90 -21.04 6.59
CA ALA A 100 12.22 -21.17 5.97
C ALA A 100 12.80 -22.61 6.07
N ASP A 101 12.51 -23.32 7.14
CA ASP A 101 12.92 -24.70 7.39
C ASP A 101 12.18 -25.75 6.54
N LYS A 102 11.07 -25.38 5.93
CA LYS A 102 10.26 -26.24 5.04
C LYS A 102 10.49 -25.96 3.57
N ILE A 103 11.12 -24.84 3.25
CA ILE A 103 11.40 -24.43 1.88
C ILE A 103 12.71 -25.05 1.43
N THR A 104 12.66 -25.90 0.39
CA THR A 104 13.83 -26.67 -0.04
C THR A 104 14.77 -25.89 -0.95
N ASN A 105 14.29 -24.85 -1.61
CA ASN A 105 15.07 -23.99 -2.50
C ASN A 105 15.34 -22.59 -1.93
N MET A 106 15.57 -22.50 -0.63
CA MET A 106 15.75 -21.21 0.08
C MET A 106 16.88 -20.35 -0.48
N ASP A 107 17.94 -20.96 -1.02
CA ASP A 107 19.06 -20.21 -1.60
C ASP A 107 18.66 -19.46 -2.88
N ALA A 108 17.84 -20.06 -3.74
CA ALA A 108 17.28 -19.39 -4.90
C ALA A 108 16.35 -18.23 -4.49
N ILE A 109 15.55 -18.41 -3.44
CA ILE A 109 14.68 -17.38 -2.89
C ILE A 109 15.49 -16.21 -2.34
N LYS A 110 16.55 -16.47 -1.56
CA LYS A 110 17.43 -15.41 -1.01
C LYS A 110 18.12 -14.63 -2.13
N ALA A 111 18.62 -15.32 -3.15
CA ALA A 111 19.23 -14.67 -4.32
C ALA A 111 18.23 -13.74 -5.02
N TYR A 112 17.01 -14.21 -5.27
CA TYR A 112 15.97 -13.42 -5.91
C TYR A 112 15.51 -12.23 -5.03
N ARG A 113 15.36 -12.42 -3.70
CA ARG A 113 15.09 -11.31 -2.75
C ARG A 113 16.16 -10.23 -2.82
N THR A 114 17.43 -10.63 -2.86
CA THR A 114 18.56 -9.69 -2.97
C THR A 114 18.53 -8.89 -4.28
N GLU A 115 18.15 -9.52 -5.38
CA GLU A 115 17.96 -8.83 -6.66
C GLU A 115 16.78 -7.85 -6.60
N CYS A 116 15.63 -8.26 -6.04
CA CYS A 116 14.46 -7.41 -5.89
C CYS A 116 14.71 -6.18 -5.01
N GLN A 117 15.55 -6.30 -3.97
CA GLN A 117 15.91 -5.18 -3.08
C GLN A 117 16.66 -4.07 -3.81
N LYS A 118 17.41 -4.38 -4.88
CA LYS A 118 18.14 -3.39 -5.68
C LYS A 118 17.24 -2.58 -6.62
N LYS A 119 16.04 -3.11 -6.92
CA LYS A 119 15.07 -2.47 -7.82
C LYS A 119 14.22 -1.45 -7.08
N THR A 120 13.94 -0.31 -7.71
CA THR A 120 12.95 0.66 -7.24
C THR A 120 11.53 0.09 -7.44
N GLU A 121 10.54 0.69 -6.78
CA GLU A 121 9.12 0.31 -6.98
C GLU A 121 8.68 0.50 -8.44
N PHE A 122 9.15 1.57 -9.08
CA PHE A 122 8.88 1.85 -10.48
C PHE A 122 9.51 0.79 -11.42
N GLU A 123 10.75 0.39 -11.17
CA GLU A 123 11.40 -0.67 -11.94
C GLU A 123 10.68 -2.01 -11.78
N ARG A 124 10.19 -2.33 -10.57
CA ARG A 124 9.44 -3.57 -10.29
C ARG A 124 8.07 -3.61 -10.99
N THR A 125 7.40 -2.47 -11.17
CA THR A 125 6.01 -2.43 -11.64
C THR A 125 5.84 -1.98 -13.09
N GLN A 126 6.73 -1.12 -13.61
CA GLN A 126 6.54 -0.45 -14.90
C GLN A 126 7.53 -0.88 -15.99
N LEU A 127 8.76 -1.24 -15.62
CA LEU A 127 9.84 -1.46 -16.61
C LEU A 127 10.07 -2.93 -16.97
N VAL A 128 9.44 -3.88 -16.28
CA VAL A 128 9.72 -5.30 -16.48
C VAL A 128 8.97 -5.83 -17.71
N LYS A 129 9.73 -6.12 -18.78
CA LYS A 129 9.24 -6.84 -19.95
C LYS A 129 9.24 -8.36 -19.74
N ASP A 130 10.26 -8.89 -19.05
CA ASP A 130 10.41 -10.31 -18.79
C ASP A 130 9.79 -10.70 -17.45
N LYS A 131 8.93 -11.72 -17.45
CA LYS A 131 8.32 -12.23 -16.21
C LYS A 131 9.36 -13.04 -15.44
N THR A 132 9.76 -12.51 -14.28
CA THR A 132 10.68 -13.16 -13.37
C THR A 132 9.98 -13.60 -12.10
N GLY A 133 10.42 -14.69 -11.52
CA GLY A 133 9.89 -15.20 -10.26
C GLY A 133 10.59 -16.49 -9.86
N VAL A 134 10.36 -16.91 -8.62
CA VAL A 134 10.87 -18.18 -8.10
C VAL A 134 9.73 -18.93 -7.44
N LYS A 135 9.52 -20.18 -7.81
CA LYS A 135 8.58 -21.08 -7.14
C LYS A 135 9.10 -21.37 -5.72
N ILE A 136 8.21 -21.34 -4.75
CA ILE A 136 8.53 -21.77 -3.39
C ILE A 136 8.33 -23.28 -3.31
N GLU A 137 9.41 -24.02 -3.23
CA GLU A 137 9.35 -25.49 -3.12
C GLU A 137 9.13 -25.88 -1.64
N GLY A 138 8.17 -26.78 -1.41
CA GLY A 138 7.78 -27.24 -0.09
C GLY A 138 6.57 -26.53 0.52
N LEU A 139 6.02 -25.53 -0.16
CA LEU A 139 4.76 -24.90 0.20
C LEU A 139 3.79 -24.86 -0.98
N MET A 140 2.54 -25.19 -0.74
CA MET A 140 1.43 -25.13 -1.70
C MET A 140 0.26 -24.38 -1.07
N GLY A 141 -0.43 -23.56 -1.84
CA GLY A 141 -1.73 -23.02 -1.49
C GLY A 141 -2.84 -24.00 -1.84
N ILE A 142 -3.98 -23.88 -1.19
CA ILE A 142 -5.20 -24.65 -1.52
C ILE A 142 -6.24 -23.65 -2.01
N ASN A 143 -6.74 -23.86 -3.23
CA ASN A 143 -7.86 -23.05 -3.74
C ASN A 143 -9.12 -23.38 -2.93
N PRO A 144 -9.71 -22.41 -2.21
CA PRO A 144 -10.84 -22.68 -1.32
C PRO A 144 -12.11 -23.14 -2.03
N MET A 145 -12.25 -22.85 -3.34
CA MET A 145 -13.46 -23.17 -4.09
C MET A 145 -13.50 -24.61 -4.60
N ASN A 146 -12.36 -25.19 -4.95
CA ASN A 146 -12.29 -26.52 -5.56
C ASN A 146 -11.30 -27.47 -4.87
N GLY A 147 -10.67 -27.07 -3.78
CA GLY A 147 -9.72 -27.87 -3.00
C GLY A 147 -8.41 -28.20 -3.73
N LYS A 148 -8.17 -27.68 -4.94
CA LYS A 148 -6.94 -27.96 -5.68
C LYS A 148 -5.74 -27.31 -5.04
N LYS A 149 -4.64 -28.05 -5.00
CA LYS A 149 -3.33 -27.53 -4.60
C LYS A 149 -2.75 -26.68 -5.74
N ILE A 150 -2.29 -25.50 -5.41
CA ILE A 150 -1.73 -24.55 -6.35
C ILE A 150 -0.33 -24.11 -5.89
N PRO A 151 0.65 -23.98 -6.81
CA PRO A 151 1.99 -23.54 -6.46
C PRO A 151 1.99 -22.07 -6.01
N ILE A 152 2.92 -21.76 -5.11
CA ILE A 152 3.18 -20.40 -4.63
C ILE A 152 4.50 -19.94 -5.22
N PHE A 153 4.50 -18.74 -5.80
CA PHE A 153 5.69 -18.09 -6.34
C PHE A 153 6.00 -16.82 -5.59
N ILE A 154 7.24 -16.38 -5.62
CA ILE A 154 7.62 -14.99 -5.35
C ILE A 154 7.88 -14.29 -6.67
N ALA A 155 7.45 -13.05 -6.82
CA ALA A 155 7.75 -12.24 -7.99
C ALA A 155 7.87 -10.76 -7.61
N ASP A 156 8.69 -10.04 -8.35
CA ASP A 156 9.04 -8.66 -8.04
C ASP A 156 7.88 -7.65 -8.24
N TYR A 157 6.90 -7.97 -9.07
CA TYR A 157 5.74 -7.11 -9.31
C TYR A 157 4.68 -7.16 -8.19
N VAL A 158 4.77 -8.09 -7.23
CA VAL A 158 3.92 -8.12 -6.05
C VAL A 158 4.61 -7.38 -4.90
N MET A 159 3.87 -6.46 -4.28
CA MET A 159 4.42 -5.53 -3.28
C MET A 159 3.69 -5.66 -1.94
N MET A 160 4.44 -5.70 -0.83
CA MET A 160 3.85 -5.69 0.52
C MET A 160 3.04 -4.43 0.84
N GLY A 161 3.36 -3.32 0.21
CA GLY A 161 2.65 -2.05 0.40
C GLY A 161 1.35 -1.93 -0.41
N TYR A 162 0.93 -2.96 -1.13
CA TYR A 162 -0.28 -2.97 -1.93
C TYR A 162 -1.11 -4.23 -1.62
N GLY A 163 -2.32 -4.02 -1.11
CA GLY A 163 -3.16 -5.12 -0.67
C GLY A 163 -2.54 -5.91 0.49
N THR A 164 -2.60 -7.20 0.40
CA THR A 164 -2.09 -8.16 1.40
C THR A 164 -0.63 -8.60 1.14
N GLY A 165 0.00 -8.10 0.07
CA GLY A 165 1.30 -8.61 -0.38
C GLY A 165 1.22 -9.97 -1.07
N ALA A 166 0.02 -10.42 -1.43
CA ALA A 166 -0.27 -11.66 -2.14
C ALA A 166 -1.35 -11.45 -3.20
N ILE A 167 -1.27 -12.18 -4.29
CA ILE A 167 -2.28 -12.22 -5.33
C ILE A 167 -2.62 -13.67 -5.70
N MET A 168 -3.86 -13.90 -6.08
CA MET A 168 -4.27 -15.07 -6.83
C MET A 168 -4.06 -14.79 -8.32
N ALA A 169 -3.64 -15.78 -9.07
CA ALA A 169 -3.37 -15.63 -10.49
C ALA A 169 -4.37 -16.45 -11.33
N VAL A 170 -4.98 -15.77 -12.30
CA VAL A 170 -5.97 -16.35 -13.21
C VAL A 170 -5.52 -16.17 -14.66
N PRO A 171 -4.60 -17.00 -15.15
CA PRO A 171 -3.94 -16.78 -16.43
C PRO A 171 -4.88 -16.75 -17.64
N ALA A 172 -6.03 -17.38 -17.58
CA ALA A 172 -7.00 -17.30 -18.67
C ALA A 172 -7.65 -15.90 -18.82
N HIS A 173 -7.60 -15.05 -17.77
CA HIS A 173 -8.36 -13.79 -17.70
C HIS A 173 -7.58 -12.56 -17.24
N ASP A 174 -6.26 -12.71 -17.03
CA ASP A 174 -5.32 -11.61 -16.81
C ASP A 174 -4.07 -11.83 -17.66
N GLN A 175 -3.71 -10.85 -18.50
CA GLN A 175 -2.59 -11.01 -19.44
C GLN A 175 -1.25 -11.14 -18.73
N ARG A 176 -1.05 -10.51 -17.57
CA ARG A 176 0.20 -10.65 -16.81
C ARG A 176 0.35 -12.04 -16.22
N ASP A 177 -0.74 -12.59 -15.73
CA ASP A 177 -0.78 -13.96 -15.21
C ASP A 177 -0.60 -14.97 -16.34
N TYR A 178 -1.17 -14.68 -17.52
CA TYR A 178 -1.02 -15.49 -18.72
C TYR A 178 0.46 -15.60 -19.16
N ASP A 179 1.12 -14.45 -19.27
CA ASP A 179 2.53 -14.39 -19.67
C ASP A 179 3.41 -15.13 -18.66
N PHE A 180 3.11 -14.98 -17.36
CA PHE A 180 3.80 -15.70 -16.29
C PHE A 180 3.54 -17.21 -16.38
N ALA A 181 2.29 -17.62 -16.55
CA ALA A 181 1.94 -19.04 -16.67
C ALA A 181 2.64 -19.69 -17.87
N LYS A 182 2.70 -19.00 -19.02
CA LYS A 182 3.44 -19.48 -20.21
C LYS A 182 4.94 -19.61 -19.94
N ALA A 183 5.55 -18.64 -19.26
CA ALA A 183 6.98 -18.65 -18.93
C ALA A 183 7.35 -19.80 -17.97
N PHE A 184 6.46 -20.15 -17.04
CA PHE A 184 6.70 -21.17 -16.02
C PHE A 184 6.01 -22.53 -16.29
N GLY A 185 5.32 -22.68 -17.41
CA GLY A 185 4.64 -23.94 -17.76
C GLY A 185 3.48 -24.31 -16.84
N ILE A 186 2.72 -23.30 -16.37
CA ILE A 186 1.59 -23.47 -15.46
C ILE A 186 0.29 -23.62 -16.29
N ASP A 187 -0.65 -24.42 -15.79
CA ASP A 187 -1.94 -24.64 -16.44
C ASP A 187 -2.75 -23.35 -16.56
N ILE A 188 -3.49 -23.23 -17.66
CA ILE A 188 -4.39 -22.12 -17.96
C ILE A 188 -5.81 -22.66 -18.04
N ILE A 189 -6.67 -22.27 -17.09
CA ILE A 189 -8.06 -22.74 -16.98
C ILE A 189 -9.02 -21.61 -17.31
N GLN A 190 -9.76 -21.75 -18.40
CA GLN A 190 -10.77 -20.79 -18.82
C GLN A 190 -12.03 -20.95 -17.97
N VAL A 191 -12.49 -19.83 -17.37
CA VAL A 191 -13.72 -19.77 -16.57
C VAL A 191 -14.75 -18.74 -17.09
N ILE A 192 -14.37 -17.96 -18.10
CA ILE A 192 -15.27 -17.09 -18.85
C ILE A 192 -15.15 -17.46 -20.33
N LYS A 193 -16.25 -17.80 -20.94
CA LYS A 193 -16.32 -18.20 -22.36
C LYS A 193 -16.07 -16.99 -23.25
N GLY A 194 -15.11 -17.13 -24.16
CA GLY A 194 -14.72 -16.13 -25.15
C GLY A 194 -13.23 -16.14 -25.45
N GLY A 195 -12.86 -15.54 -26.56
CA GLY A 195 -11.47 -15.48 -27.02
C GLY A 195 -10.81 -16.82 -27.30
N ASP A 196 -9.53 -16.78 -27.64
CA ASP A 196 -8.67 -17.93 -27.87
C ASP A 196 -7.54 -17.94 -26.84
N ILE A 197 -7.75 -18.61 -25.70
CA ILE A 197 -6.79 -18.68 -24.61
C ILE A 197 -5.49 -19.45 -24.96
N SER A 198 -5.40 -20.03 -26.15
CA SER A 198 -4.13 -20.61 -26.60
C SER A 198 -3.11 -19.53 -27.00
N LYS A 199 -3.57 -18.32 -27.35
CA LYS A 199 -2.79 -17.19 -27.83
C LYS A 199 -2.57 -16.11 -26.81
N GLU A 200 -3.64 -15.73 -26.09
CA GLU A 200 -3.63 -14.63 -25.11
C GLU A 200 -4.72 -14.81 -24.06
N ALA A 201 -4.65 -14.05 -22.97
CA ALA A 201 -5.72 -14.02 -21.98
C ALA A 201 -7.01 -13.38 -22.53
N TYR A 202 -8.15 -13.93 -22.18
CA TYR A 202 -9.43 -13.31 -22.50
C TYR A 202 -9.90 -12.42 -21.34
N THR A 203 -9.84 -11.12 -21.51
CA THR A 203 -10.22 -10.13 -20.49
C THR A 203 -11.63 -9.56 -20.63
N GLY A 204 -12.39 -10.04 -21.64
CA GLY A 204 -13.74 -9.61 -21.91
C GLY A 204 -14.79 -10.22 -20.97
N ASP A 205 -16.03 -9.79 -21.14
CA ASP A 205 -17.19 -10.37 -20.46
C ASP A 205 -17.72 -11.58 -21.27
N GLY A 206 -18.37 -12.53 -20.59
CA GLY A 206 -18.91 -13.73 -21.22
C GLY A 206 -19.66 -14.61 -20.22
N GLU A 207 -20.15 -15.75 -20.72
CA GLU A 207 -20.77 -16.77 -19.92
C GLU A 207 -19.74 -17.47 -19.01
N MET A 208 -20.06 -17.63 -17.73
CA MET A 208 -19.24 -18.40 -16.80
C MET A 208 -19.29 -19.89 -17.15
N ILE A 209 -18.11 -20.50 -17.23
CA ILE A 209 -17.90 -21.94 -17.51
C ILE A 209 -16.87 -22.50 -16.54
N ASN A 210 -16.81 -23.82 -16.36
CA ASN A 210 -15.85 -24.48 -15.48
C ASN A 210 -15.82 -23.92 -14.03
N SER A 211 -16.94 -23.38 -13.57
CA SER A 211 -17.09 -22.62 -12.32
C SER A 211 -18.25 -23.13 -11.46
N GLU A 212 -18.60 -24.42 -11.57
CA GLU A 212 -19.61 -25.11 -10.77
C GLU A 212 -20.93 -24.32 -10.69
N PHE A 213 -21.28 -23.79 -9.52
CA PHE A 213 -22.51 -23.05 -9.26
C PHE A 213 -22.61 -21.70 -9.99
N LEU A 214 -21.51 -21.20 -10.58
CA LEU A 214 -21.53 -20.01 -11.43
C LEU A 214 -21.73 -20.30 -12.92
N ASN A 215 -21.67 -21.57 -13.34
CA ASN A 215 -21.85 -21.92 -14.76
C ASN A 215 -23.18 -21.37 -15.30
N GLY A 216 -23.12 -20.73 -16.46
CA GLY A 216 -24.27 -20.13 -17.10
C GLY A 216 -24.56 -18.68 -16.71
N PHE A 217 -23.88 -18.11 -15.70
CA PHE A 217 -23.98 -16.69 -15.41
C PHE A 217 -23.37 -15.89 -16.56
N THR A 218 -24.12 -14.91 -17.09
CA THR A 218 -23.67 -14.02 -18.17
C THR A 218 -23.40 -12.60 -17.69
N ASN A 219 -23.92 -12.24 -16.51
CA ASN A 219 -23.76 -10.92 -15.92
C ASN A 219 -22.62 -10.95 -14.88
N LYS A 220 -21.59 -10.19 -15.13
CA LYS A 220 -20.41 -10.09 -14.24
C LYS A 220 -20.75 -9.66 -12.80
N LYS A 221 -21.68 -8.72 -12.62
CA LYS A 221 -22.07 -8.25 -11.28
C LYS A 221 -22.76 -9.35 -10.48
N ASP A 222 -23.62 -10.12 -11.15
CA ASP A 222 -24.36 -11.20 -10.50
C ASP A 222 -23.44 -12.37 -10.13
N SER A 223 -22.48 -12.71 -11.01
CA SER A 223 -21.49 -13.75 -10.72
C SER A 223 -20.56 -13.35 -9.56
N ILE A 224 -20.11 -12.10 -9.52
CA ILE A 224 -19.33 -11.57 -8.39
C ILE A 224 -20.15 -11.62 -7.09
N ALA A 225 -21.38 -11.11 -7.09
CA ALA A 225 -22.25 -11.11 -5.92
C ALA A 225 -22.48 -12.53 -5.39
N ARG A 226 -22.81 -13.47 -6.28
CA ARG A 226 -23.03 -14.88 -5.94
C ARG A 226 -21.77 -15.54 -5.36
N MET A 227 -20.60 -15.25 -5.93
CA MET A 227 -19.34 -15.77 -5.40
C MET A 227 -19.02 -15.20 -4.01
N VAL A 228 -19.24 -13.90 -3.80
CA VAL A 228 -19.00 -13.26 -2.49
C VAL A 228 -19.90 -13.86 -1.40
N GLU A 229 -21.17 -14.18 -1.73
CA GLU A 229 -22.06 -14.88 -0.82
C GLU A 229 -21.52 -16.26 -0.43
N GLU A 230 -21.00 -17.02 -1.40
CA GLU A 230 -20.47 -18.36 -1.15
C GLU A 230 -19.17 -18.32 -0.33
N ILE A 231 -18.24 -17.40 -0.64
CA ILE A 231 -17.02 -17.15 0.14
C ILE A 231 -17.35 -16.89 1.62
N LYS A 232 -18.34 -16.01 1.86
CA LYS A 232 -18.78 -15.68 3.22
C LYS A 232 -19.44 -16.88 3.91
N LYS A 233 -20.30 -17.62 3.20
CA LYS A 233 -20.97 -18.82 3.73
C LYS A 233 -19.98 -19.91 4.12
N MET A 234 -18.93 -20.10 3.33
CA MET A 234 -17.86 -21.05 3.61
C MET A 234 -16.90 -20.58 4.71
N GLY A 235 -16.95 -19.31 5.10
CA GLY A 235 -16.03 -18.73 6.08
C GLY A 235 -14.58 -18.59 5.58
N VAL A 236 -14.39 -18.53 4.25
CA VAL A 236 -13.07 -18.42 3.60
C VAL A 236 -12.79 -17.01 3.11
N GLY A 237 -13.55 -16.03 3.56
CA GLY A 237 -13.33 -14.62 3.23
C GLY A 237 -14.59 -13.78 3.35
N GLU A 238 -14.48 -12.52 2.88
CA GLU A 238 -15.57 -11.55 2.96
C GLU A 238 -15.50 -10.50 1.83
N ALA A 239 -16.60 -9.76 1.65
CA ALA A 239 -16.59 -8.59 0.77
C ALA A 239 -15.59 -7.54 1.30
N GLY A 240 -14.77 -7.00 0.42
CA GLY A 240 -13.76 -6.01 0.75
C GLY A 240 -13.85 -4.75 -0.12
N VAL A 241 -13.41 -3.65 0.44
CA VAL A 241 -13.22 -2.39 -0.28
C VAL A 241 -11.80 -1.95 -0.11
N GLN A 242 -11.12 -1.64 -1.21
CA GLN A 242 -9.78 -1.09 -1.19
C GLN A 242 -9.71 0.23 -1.94
N PHE A 243 -8.70 1.02 -1.60
CA PHE A 243 -8.41 2.31 -2.22
C PHE A 243 -7.01 2.28 -2.82
N LYS A 244 -6.86 2.89 -4.00
CA LYS A 244 -5.54 3.14 -4.59
C LYS A 244 -4.76 4.15 -3.76
N MET A 245 -5.46 5.14 -3.18
CA MET A 245 -4.92 6.10 -2.24
C MET A 245 -4.37 5.37 -1.01
N LYS A 246 -3.15 5.71 -0.59
CA LYS A 246 -2.49 5.16 0.61
C LYS A 246 -2.37 6.23 1.68
N ASP A 247 -2.28 5.81 2.94
CA ASP A 247 -1.93 6.71 4.03
C ASP A 247 -0.61 7.42 3.75
N TRP A 248 -0.51 8.65 4.18
CA TRP A 248 0.65 9.48 3.89
C TRP A 248 1.73 9.34 4.96
N ALA A 249 2.90 8.81 4.57
CA ALA A 249 4.11 8.82 5.38
C ALA A 249 4.68 10.24 5.40
N PHE A 250 4.39 10.99 6.45
CA PHE A 250 4.59 12.44 6.44
C PHE A 250 5.81 12.93 7.24
N ASN A 251 6.60 12.07 7.84
CA ASN A 251 7.83 12.48 8.52
C ASN A 251 9.07 12.30 7.64
N ARG A 252 10.09 13.12 7.88
CA ARG A 252 11.37 13.11 7.19
C ARG A 252 12.52 13.28 8.16
N GLN A 253 13.60 12.55 7.93
CA GLN A 253 14.86 12.64 8.66
C GLN A 253 15.70 13.80 8.10
N ARG A 254 15.18 15.02 8.24
CA ARG A 254 15.79 16.25 7.73
C ARG A 254 15.70 17.34 8.77
N TYR A 255 16.65 18.29 8.73
CA TYR A 255 16.57 19.48 9.57
C TYR A 255 15.46 20.43 9.09
N TRP A 256 15.44 20.75 7.81
CA TRP A 256 14.46 21.69 7.24
C TRP A 256 13.08 21.05 7.07
N GLY A 257 12.15 21.56 7.82
CA GLY A 257 10.75 21.16 7.85
C GLY A 257 10.10 21.61 9.16
N GLU A 258 8.78 21.61 9.20
CA GLU A 258 8.05 21.92 10.44
C GLU A 258 8.30 20.80 11.46
N PRO A 259 8.74 21.10 12.70
CA PRO A 259 8.89 20.11 13.75
C PRO A 259 7.59 19.40 14.07
N ILE A 260 7.65 18.11 14.30
CA ILE A 260 6.47 17.33 14.73
C ILE A 260 6.29 17.52 16.23
N PRO A 261 5.18 18.11 16.71
CA PRO A 261 5.02 18.49 18.11
C PRO A 261 4.62 17.30 19.00
N LEU A 262 5.51 16.31 19.07
CA LEU A 262 5.34 15.10 19.85
C LEU A 262 6.55 14.84 20.76
N VAL A 263 6.27 14.19 21.89
CA VAL A 263 7.25 13.80 22.89
C VAL A 263 7.10 12.30 23.18
N HIS A 264 8.21 11.58 23.17
CA HIS A 264 8.30 10.16 23.53
C HIS A 264 8.67 10.00 25.00
N CYS A 265 7.69 9.64 25.82
CA CYS A 265 7.89 9.40 27.25
C CYS A 265 7.93 7.91 27.54
N PRO A 266 8.92 7.39 28.30
CA PRO A 266 8.98 5.97 28.67
C PRO A 266 7.74 5.46 29.42
N SER A 267 7.16 6.32 30.23
CA SER A 267 5.98 5.94 31.06
C SER A 267 4.64 6.24 30.40
N CYS A 268 4.54 7.32 29.60
CA CYS A 268 3.26 7.79 29.03
C CYS A 268 3.09 7.44 27.54
N GLY A 269 4.12 6.92 26.90
CA GLY A 269 4.14 6.70 25.45
C GLY A 269 4.31 8.02 24.68
N VAL A 270 3.62 8.16 23.56
CA VAL A 270 3.64 9.39 22.74
C VAL A 270 2.68 10.41 23.32
N VAL A 271 3.18 11.62 23.58
CA VAL A 271 2.43 12.75 24.17
C VAL A 271 2.57 13.96 23.27
N ALA A 272 1.47 14.68 23.02
CA ALA A 272 1.51 15.93 22.27
C ALA A 272 2.17 17.04 23.08
N VAL A 273 2.93 17.92 22.43
CA VAL A 273 3.40 19.18 23.00
C VAL A 273 2.17 20.05 23.29
N PRO A 274 2.08 20.70 24.48
CA PRO A 274 0.98 21.61 24.81
C PRO A 274 0.84 22.74 23.79
N TYR A 275 -0.40 23.19 23.58
CA TYR A 275 -0.67 24.23 22.60
C TYR A 275 0.04 25.57 22.95
N GLU A 276 0.22 25.83 24.24
CA GLU A 276 0.89 27.01 24.78
C GLU A 276 2.39 27.06 24.51
N GLU A 277 3.00 25.89 24.19
CA GLU A 277 4.41 25.77 23.82
C GLU A 277 4.63 25.83 22.30
N LEU A 278 3.60 26.08 21.53
CA LEU A 278 3.69 26.24 20.07
C LEU A 278 3.84 27.72 19.68
N PRO A 279 4.57 28.03 18.61
CA PRO A 279 5.24 27.11 17.67
C PRO A 279 6.50 26.46 18.25
N LEU A 280 6.72 25.20 17.89
CA LEU A 280 7.96 24.52 18.20
C LEU A 280 9.04 24.96 17.19
N GLU A 281 10.06 25.67 17.66
CA GLU A 281 11.11 26.20 16.81
C GLU A 281 12.26 25.21 16.61
N LEU A 282 12.89 25.27 15.43
CA LEU A 282 14.12 24.53 15.15
C LEU A 282 15.30 25.21 15.86
N PRO A 283 16.24 24.44 16.47
CA PRO A 283 17.42 25.00 17.10
C PRO A 283 18.41 25.49 16.04
N ASP A 284 19.12 26.57 16.33
CA ASP A 284 20.24 27.00 15.48
C ASP A 284 21.36 25.96 15.46
N VAL A 285 21.74 25.50 14.27
CA VAL A 285 22.79 24.51 14.09
C VAL A 285 23.74 24.92 12.97
N LYS A 286 25.01 24.52 13.12
CA LYS A 286 26.05 24.76 12.12
C LYS A 286 26.17 23.63 11.10
N ASN A 287 25.68 22.44 11.44
CA ASN A 287 25.76 21.24 10.59
C ASN A 287 24.39 20.58 10.49
N PHE A 288 23.95 20.29 9.26
CA PHE A 288 22.67 19.66 8.92
C PHE A 288 22.84 18.25 8.37
N GLU A 289 24.02 17.65 8.48
CA GLU A 289 24.28 16.32 7.95
C GLU A 289 23.49 15.26 8.74
N PRO A 290 22.86 14.31 8.04
CA PRO A 290 22.18 13.18 8.67
C PRO A 290 23.14 12.38 9.58
N GLY A 291 22.57 11.59 10.48
CA GLY A 291 23.30 10.60 11.25
C GLY A 291 23.87 9.50 10.35
N GLU A 292 24.90 8.78 10.82
CA GLU A 292 25.48 7.63 10.11
C GLU A 292 24.44 6.54 9.84
N ASP A 293 23.46 6.40 10.74
CA ASP A 293 22.35 5.45 10.63
C ASP A 293 21.13 5.99 9.85
N GLY A 294 21.24 7.20 9.24
CA GLY A 294 20.15 7.87 8.56
C GLY A 294 19.15 8.52 9.51
N GLU A 295 19.53 8.76 10.77
CA GLU A 295 18.72 9.51 11.73
C GLU A 295 18.69 11.00 11.38
N SER A 296 17.65 11.69 11.86
CA SER A 296 17.51 13.13 11.70
C SER A 296 18.70 13.89 12.30
N PRO A 297 19.18 14.96 11.65
CA PRO A 297 20.19 15.85 12.25
C PRO A 297 19.80 16.37 13.63
N LEU A 298 18.51 16.54 13.89
CA LEU A 298 17.97 16.98 15.19
C LEU A 298 18.20 15.96 16.30
N ALA A 299 18.33 14.68 15.98
CA ALA A 299 18.58 13.61 16.97
C ALA A 299 19.94 13.75 17.68
N LYS A 300 20.88 14.49 17.08
CA LYS A 300 22.22 14.74 17.63
C LYS A 300 22.28 15.97 18.56
N ILE A 301 21.17 16.69 18.74
CA ILE A 301 21.13 17.95 19.48
C ILE A 301 20.48 17.71 20.84
N ASP A 302 21.27 17.42 21.84
CA ASP A 302 20.79 17.08 23.20
C ASP A 302 19.83 18.14 23.79
N SER A 303 20.11 19.42 23.57
CA SER A 303 19.26 20.53 24.04
C SER A 303 17.88 20.57 23.38
N TYR A 304 17.75 20.02 22.17
CA TYR A 304 16.47 19.88 21.48
C TYR A 304 15.76 18.58 21.84
N VAL A 305 16.49 17.47 21.87
CA VAL A 305 15.93 16.12 22.06
C VAL A 305 15.43 15.92 23.49
N ASN A 306 16.27 16.26 24.48
CA ASN A 306 15.94 15.98 25.87
C ASN A 306 14.95 17.02 26.42
N CYS A 307 13.82 16.54 26.92
CA CYS A 307 12.75 17.40 27.46
C CYS A 307 12.03 16.72 28.63
N LYS A 308 11.13 17.43 29.24
CA LYS A 308 10.22 16.86 30.23
C LYS A 308 8.89 16.47 29.57
N CYS A 309 8.34 15.36 30.02
CA CYS A 309 7.03 14.91 29.56
C CYS A 309 5.93 15.88 29.99
N PRO A 310 5.12 16.44 29.08
CA PRO A 310 4.05 17.36 29.46
C PRO A 310 2.97 16.73 30.36
N LYS A 311 2.84 15.39 30.33
CA LYS A 311 1.83 14.68 31.09
C LYS A 311 2.28 14.27 32.49
N CYS A 312 3.50 13.80 32.68
CA CYS A 312 3.97 13.25 33.97
C CYS A 312 5.19 13.98 34.56
N GLY A 313 5.80 14.95 33.83
CA GLY A 313 6.99 15.67 34.27
C GLY A 313 8.30 14.86 34.23
N GLY A 314 8.25 13.58 33.92
CA GLY A 314 9.43 12.70 33.81
C GLY A 314 10.30 13.03 32.60
N ASP A 315 11.51 12.43 32.57
CA ASP A 315 12.40 12.58 31.43
C ASP A 315 11.81 11.94 30.16
N ALA A 316 11.93 12.67 29.05
CA ALA A 316 11.35 12.28 27.78
C ALA A 316 12.20 12.81 26.61
N LYS A 317 11.91 12.37 25.39
CA LYS A 317 12.59 12.81 24.18
C LYS A 317 11.62 13.41 23.19
N ARG A 318 11.96 14.56 22.62
CA ARG A 318 11.18 15.13 21.50
C ARG A 318 11.31 14.27 20.27
N GLU A 319 10.26 14.34 19.42
CA GLU A 319 10.35 13.83 18.06
C GLU A 319 11.39 14.64 17.27
N THR A 320 12.26 13.92 16.56
CA THR A 320 13.37 14.53 15.83
C THR A 320 13.14 14.59 14.32
N ASP A 321 12.13 13.88 13.83
CA ASP A 321 11.74 13.99 12.44
C ASP A 321 10.94 15.28 12.21
N THR A 322 11.02 15.81 10.99
CA THR A 322 10.26 16.99 10.58
C THR A 322 9.18 16.61 9.56
N MET A 323 8.20 17.47 9.38
CA MET A 323 7.17 17.32 8.36
C MET A 323 7.76 17.57 6.98
N PRO A 324 7.25 16.94 5.90
CA PRO A 324 7.67 17.23 4.55
C PRO A 324 7.20 18.63 4.15
N GLN A 325 7.90 19.26 3.21
CA GLN A 325 7.55 20.58 2.66
C GLN A 325 6.05 20.72 2.32
N TRP A 326 5.43 19.66 1.83
CA TRP A 326 4.01 19.68 1.46
C TRP A 326 3.06 19.76 2.67
N ALA A 327 3.50 19.44 3.86
CA ALA A 327 2.69 19.62 5.06
C ALA A 327 2.38 21.10 5.28
N GLY A 328 3.38 21.96 5.28
CA GLY A 328 3.20 23.41 5.38
C GLY A 328 2.51 23.99 4.14
N SER A 329 2.99 23.62 2.94
CA SER A 329 2.46 24.18 1.70
C SER A 329 1.03 23.76 1.35
N SER A 330 0.46 22.74 2.01
CA SER A 330 -0.96 22.40 1.82
C SER A 330 -1.93 23.35 2.52
N TRP A 331 -1.43 24.21 3.41
CA TRP A 331 -2.27 25.14 4.21
C TRP A 331 -2.11 26.61 3.82
N TYR A 332 -1.07 27.00 3.08
CA TYR A 332 -0.68 28.40 2.88
C TYR A 332 -1.82 29.29 2.34
N PHE A 333 -2.62 28.76 1.42
CA PHE A 333 -3.71 29.52 0.78
C PHE A 333 -4.82 29.91 1.78
N LEU A 334 -5.06 29.10 2.81
CA LEU A 334 -6.02 29.44 3.86
C LEU A 334 -5.54 30.63 4.68
N ARG A 335 -4.23 30.81 4.85
CA ARG A 335 -3.67 31.94 5.59
C ARG A 335 -3.90 33.28 4.90
N TYR A 336 -4.02 33.30 3.58
CA TYR A 336 -4.31 34.53 2.82
C TYR A 336 -5.68 35.14 3.15
N ILE A 337 -6.62 34.37 3.69
CA ILE A 337 -7.93 34.86 4.10
C ILE A 337 -7.82 35.81 5.30
N ASP A 338 -6.85 35.56 6.17
CA ASP A 338 -6.72 36.24 7.44
C ASP A 338 -5.24 36.38 7.85
N PRO A 339 -4.42 37.08 7.02
CA PRO A 339 -2.97 37.06 7.14
C PRO A 339 -2.44 37.70 8.43
N ASN A 340 -3.20 38.62 9.00
CA ASN A 340 -2.83 39.39 10.20
C ASN A 340 -3.43 38.83 11.49
N ASN A 341 -4.01 37.63 11.46
CA ASN A 341 -4.56 37.00 12.65
C ASN A 341 -3.41 36.45 13.52
N ASP A 342 -3.23 37.04 14.71
CA ASP A 342 -2.20 36.66 15.68
C ASP A 342 -2.66 35.58 16.68
N LYS A 343 -3.96 35.23 16.66
CA LYS A 343 -4.58 34.28 17.61
C LYS A 343 -4.81 32.91 17.04
N ALA A 344 -4.99 32.80 15.71
CA ALA A 344 -5.28 31.55 15.01
C ALA A 344 -4.73 31.61 13.59
N PHE A 345 -4.61 30.45 12.98
CA PHE A 345 -4.17 30.32 11.59
C PHE A 345 -5.02 31.14 10.63
N ALA A 346 -6.32 31.12 10.78
CA ALA A 346 -7.30 32.02 10.17
C ALA A 346 -8.63 31.89 10.92
N ASP A 347 -9.49 32.93 10.84
CA ASP A 347 -10.82 32.90 11.43
C ASP A 347 -11.66 31.76 10.79
N ARG A 348 -12.25 30.93 11.65
CA ARG A 348 -13.00 29.75 11.20
C ARG A 348 -14.21 30.10 10.33
N LYS A 349 -14.86 31.24 10.56
CA LYS A 349 -15.99 31.67 9.74
C LYS A 349 -15.54 32.11 8.38
N LYS A 350 -14.37 32.77 8.26
CA LYS A 350 -13.78 33.15 6.98
C LYS A 350 -13.33 31.91 6.19
N ILE A 351 -12.75 30.90 6.87
CA ILE A 351 -12.36 29.63 6.23
C ILE A 351 -13.57 28.94 5.59
N CYS A 352 -14.73 28.95 6.26
CA CYS A 352 -15.94 28.30 5.73
C CYS A 352 -16.37 28.82 4.34
N LEU A 353 -16.02 30.04 3.98
CA LEU A 353 -16.33 30.63 2.68
C LEU A 353 -15.52 30.01 1.53
N LEU A 354 -14.37 29.38 1.83
CA LEU A 354 -13.50 28.78 0.83
C LEU A 354 -13.73 27.29 0.61
N TYR A 355 -14.56 26.64 1.37
CA TYR A 355 -14.83 25.21 1.23
C TYR A 355 -15.39 24.82 -0.16
N THR A 356 -15.97 25.77 -0.86
CA THR A 356 -16.60 25.59 -2.18
C THR A 356 -15.81 26.25 -3.31
N SER A 357 -14.70 26.92 -3.00
CA SER A 357 -13.87 27.57 -4.02
C SER A 357 -12.80 26.59 -4.51
N PRO A 358 -12.52 26.53 -5.83
CA PRO A 358 -11.41 25.77 -6.35
C PRO A 358 -10.10 26.29 -5.75
N SER A 359 -9.15 25.37 -5.52
CA SER A 359 -7.81 25.74 -5.06
C SER A 359 -7.11 26.60 -6.12
N PRO A 360 -6.31 27.60 -5.73
CA PRO A 360 -5.49 28.37 -6.68
C PRO A 360 -4.50 27.52 -7.51
N ARG A 361 -4.38 26.23 -7.19
CA ARG A 361 -3.55 25.27 -7.88
C ARG A 361 -4.32 24.39 -8.88
N ASP A 362 -5.63 24.46 -8.86
CA ASP A 362 -6.53 23.77 -9.80
C ASP A 362 -6.81 24.69 -11.01
#